data_458c332123f5f5368b2a68a0842a124b
#
_entry.id   458c332123f5f5368b2a68a0842a124b
#
_cell.length_a   1.000
_cell.length_b   1.000
_cell.length_c   1.000
_cell.angle_alpha   90.00
_cell.angle_beta   90.00
_cell.angle_gamma   90.00
#
_symmetry.space_group_name_H-M   'P 1'
#
loop_
_entity.id
_entity.type
_entity.pdbx_description
1 polymer ?
#
loop_
_entity_poly.entity_id
_entity_poly.type
_entity_poly.pdbx_seq_one_letter_code
_entity_poly.pdbx_strand_id
1 'polypeptide(L)'
;MKAIHKSVLALSVLVIGSAHAFELTSKDIQEGHPMAKTFEYSGWGCDGANQSPQLMWKDVPQGTKSFAITAYDPDAPTGSGFWHWIAFDIPASVNELPRGVDISKLGGKESRIDYGTTGFGGACPPEKDGMHRYQFTVWALPSDKLNLD
;
A
#
# COMPACT_ATOMS: atom_id res chain seq x y z
N MET A 1 -67.99 27.99 7.89
CA MET A 1 -66.59 28.27 7.46
C MET A 1 -65.76 27.01 7.60
N LYS A 2 -65.35 26.38 6.50
CA LYS A 2 -64.53 25.16 6.50
C LYS A 2 -63.08 25.56 6.32
N ALA A 3 -62.26 25.27 7.32
CA ALA A 3 -60.77 25.47 7.23
C ALA A 3 -60.14 24.36 6.40
N ILE A 4 -59.44 24.74 5.30
CA ILE A 4 -58.69 23.82 4.45
C ILE A 4 -57.27 23.79 4.98
N HIS A 5 -56.88 22.66 5.58
CA HIS A 5 -55.47 22.41 5.96
C HIS A 5 -54.70 21.97 4.71
N LYS A 6 -53.75 22.79 4.27
CA LYS A 6 -52.79 22.44 3.24
C LYS A 6 -51.58 21.71 3.92
N SER A 7 -51.55 20.41 3.79
CA SER A 7 -50.33 19.62 4.18
C SER A 7 -49.23 19.82 3.16
N VAL A 8 -48.17 20.45 3.59
CA VAL A 8 -46.93 20.54 2.78
C VAL A 8 -46.11 19.28 3.03
N LEU A 9 -46.02 18.41 2.03
CA LEU A 9 -45.19 17.22 2.05
C LEU A 9 -43.76 17.66 1.74
N ALA A 10 -42.88 17.69 2.75
CA ALA A 10 -41.45 17.94 2.56
C ALA A 10 -40.80 16.68 1.99
N LEU A 11 -40.42 16.74 0.73
CA LEU A 11 -39.65 15.67 0.05
C LEU A 11 -38.18 15.79 0.46
N SER A 12 -37.72 15.00 1.43
CA SER A 12 -36.30 14.90 1.79
C SER A 12 -35.59 14.09 0.73
N VAL A 13 -34.78 14.77 -0.08
CA VAL A 13 -33.87 14.13 -1.03
C VAL A 13 -32.70 13.55 -0.24
N LEU A 14 -32.64 12.23 -0.10
CA LEU A 14 -31.52 11.52 0.46
C LEU A 14 -30.39 11.52 -0.60
N VAL A 15 -29.38 12.36 -0.42
CA VAL A 15 -28.15 12.31 -1.24
C VAL A 15 -27.33 11.12 -0.77
N ILE A 16 -27.42 10.01 -1.49
CA ILE A 16 -26.56 8.85 -1.29
C ILE A 16 -25.21 9.20 -1.91
N GLY A 17 -24.30 9.75 -1.09
CA GLY A 17 -22.90 9.91 -1.48
C GLY A 17 -22.27 8.53 -1.65
N SER A 18 -21.74 8.24 -2.85
CA SER A 18 -20.93 7.05 -3.08
C SER A 18 -19.67 7.17 -2.25
N ALA A 19 -19.53 6.36 -1.21
CA ALA A 19 -18.26 6.22 -0.49
C ALA A 19 -17.29 5.47 -1.40
N HIS A 20 -16.29 6.18 -1.93
CA HIS A 20 -15.18 5.56 -2.62
C HIS A 20 -14.24 4.93 -1.58
N ALA A 21 -13.80 3.69 -1.84
CA ALA A 21 -12.84 3.02 -0.98
C ALA A 21 -11.42 3.52 -1.25
N PHE A 22 -10.61 3.66 -0.19
CA PHE A 22 -9.17 3.88 -0.31
C PHE A 22 -8.56 2.69 -1.04
N GLU A 23 -8.00 2.91 -2.22
CA GLU A 23 -7.60 1.86 -3.16
C GLU A 23 -6.14 2.00 -3.55
N LEU A 24 -5.40 0.87 -3.51
CA LEU A 24 -4.04 0.74 -4.02
C LEU A 24 -4.06 0.01 -5.36
N THR A 25 -3.36 0.54 -6.35
CA THR A 25 -3.21 -0.05 -7.68
C THR A 25 -1.76 -0.01 -8.13
N SER A 26 -1.41 -0.81 -9.14
CA SER A 26 -0.08 -0.83 -9.76
C SER A 26 -0.19 -1.08 -11.27
N LYS A 27 0.76 -0.52 -12.02
CA LYS A 27 0.98 -0.84 -13.45
C LYS A 27 1.93 -2.02 -13.63
N ASP A 28 2.65 -2.40 -12.57
CA ASP A 28 3.74 -3.37 -12.59
C ASP A 28 3.34 -4.74 -12.05
N ILE A 29 2.44 -4.76 -11.07
CA ILE A 29 1.96 -5.98 -10.41
C ILE A 29 0.43 -6.01 -10.42
N GLN A 30 -0.14 -7.21 -10.48
CA GLN A 30 -1.57 -7.41 -10.52
C GLN A 30 -1.96 -8.53 -9.55
N GLU A 31 -3.10 -8.35 -8.88
CA GLU A 31 -3.67 -9.35 -7.97
C GLU A 31 -3.80 -10.72 -8.64
N GLY A 32 -3.32 -11.76 -7.97
CA GLY A 32 -3.39 -13.14 -8.45
C GLY A 32 -2.44 -13.48 -9.59
N HIS A 33 -1.51 -12.59 -9.98
CA HIS A 33 -0.53 -12.85 -11.03
C HIS A 33 0.89 -12.92 -10.46
N PRO A 34 1.77 -13.77 -11.04
CA PRO A 34 3.18 -13.81 -10.67
C PRO A 34 3.86 -12.45 -10.91
N MET A 35 4.73 -12.05 -10.00
CA MET A 35 5.58 -10.87 -10.19
C MET A 35 6.67 -11.15 -11.23
N ALA A 36 6.98 -10.15 -12.05
CA ALA A 36 8.08 -10.25 -13.02
C ALA A 36 9.45 -10.25 -12.31
N LYS A 37 10.45 -10.82 -12.98
CA LYS A 37 11.83 -10.92 -12.50
C LYS A 37 12.45 -9.58 -12.07
N THR A 38 11.98 -8.47 -12.61
CA THR A 38 12.36 -7.11 -12.19
C THR A 38 12.14 -6.88 -10.69
N PHE A 39 11.12 -7.50 -10.09
CA PHE A 39 10.71 -7.35 -8.70
C PHE A 39 11.19 -8.49 -7.80
N GLU A 40 11.95 -9.44 -8.34
CA GLU A 40 12.60 -10.48 -7.56
C GLU A 40 13.88 -9.93 -6.90
N TYR A 41 14.24 -10.56 -5.79
CA TYR A 41 15.43 -10.22 -5.03
C TYR A 41 16.72 -10.46 -5.84
N SER A 42 17.75 -9.71 -5.54
CA SER A 42 19.12 -9.92 -6.05
C SER A 42 19.99 -10.47 -4.94
N GLY A 43 20.04 -11.77 -4.80
CA GLY A 43 20.76 -12.48 -3.73
C GLY A 43 20.01 -13.73 -3.25
N TRP A 44 20.58 -14.47 -2.33
CA TRP A 44 20.02 -15.72 -1.76
C TRP A 44 19.67 -16.78 -2.80
N GLY A 45 20.35 -16.77 -3.96
CA GLY A 45 20.07 -17.66 -5.08
C GLY A 45 19.11 -17.08 -6.14
N CYS A 46 18.49 -15.94 -5.88
CA CYS A 46 17.69 -15.21 -6.84
C CYS A 46 18.54 -14.18 -7.59
N ASP A 47 18.19 -13.90 -8.84
CA ASP A 47 18.93 -13.01 -9.76
C ASP A 47 18.03 -11.94 -10.38
N GLY A 48 17.01 -11.48 -9.64
CA GLY A 48 16.12 -10.40 -10.03
C GLY A 48 16.80 -9.03 -9.99
N ALA A 49 16.09 -8.00 -10.47
CA ALA A 49 16.61 -6.63 -10.45
C ALA A 49 16.37 -5.91 -9.12
N ASN A 50 15.64 -6.52 -8.19
CA ASN A 50 15.33 -5.99 -6.84
C ASN A 50 14.73 -4.57 -6.86
N GLN A 51 13.90 -4.26 -7.85
CA GLN A 51 13.22 -2.97 -7.95
C GLN A 51 11.85 -3.04 -7.28
N SER A 52 11.49 -2.03 -6.49
CA SER A 52 10.13 -1.90 -6.00
C SER A 52 9.15 -1.64 -7.16
N PRO A 53 7.94 -2.20 -7.15
CA PRO A 53 6.95 -1.94 -8.19
C PRO A 53 6.44 -0.49 -8.12
N GLN A 54 5.94 0.04 -9.24
CA GLN A 54 5.15 1.26 -9.23
C GLN A 54 3.87 1.01 -8.43
N LEU A 55 3.53 1.93 -7.55
CA LEU A 55 2.31 1.90 -6.73
C LEU A 55 1.58 3.24 -6.83
N MET A 56 0.26 3.21 -6.88
CA MET A 56 -0.58 4.41 -6.90
C MET A 56 -1.81 4.18 -6.04
N TRP A 57 -2.26 5.20 -5.33
CA TRP A 57 -3.47 5.13 -4.50
C TRP A 57 -4.36 6.34 -4.69
N LYS A 58 -5.66 6.14 -4.44
CA LYS A 58 -6.72 7.14 -4.58
C LYS A 58 -7.73 7.02 -3.45
N ASP A 59 -8.66 7.98 -3.43
CA ASP A 59 -9.75 8.03 -2.45
C ASP A 59 -9.25 8.00 -1.01
N VAL A 60 -8.22 8.82 -0.76
CA VAL A 60 -7.52 8.93 0.52
C VAL A 60 -8.46 9.39 1.62
N PRO A 61 -8.50 8.73 2.80
CA PRO A 61 -9.32 9.15 3.93
C PRO A 61 -9.04 10.58 4.36
N GLN A 62 -10.09 11.32 4.69
CA GLN A 62 -9.94 12.68 5.23
C GLN A 62 -9.13 12.66 6.54
N GLY A 63 -8.26 13.64 6.72
CA GLY A 63 -7.40 13.74 7.90
C GLY A 63 -6.08 12.97 7.78
N THR A 64 -5.80 12.35 6.63
CA THR A 64 -4.50 11.73 6.36
C THR A 64 -3.40 12.78 6.30
N LYS A 65 -2.32 12.56 7.05
CA LYS A 65 -1.15 13.43 7.11
C LYS A 65 0.12 12.80 6.55
N SER A 66 0.20 11.47 6.57
CA SER A 66 1.28 10.72 5.92
C SER A 66 0.80 9.35 5.49
N PHE A 67 1.65 8.66 4.71
CA PHE A 67 1.44 7.27 4.34
C PHE A 67 2.59 6.40 4.81
N ALA A 68 2.28 5.11 5.01
CA ALA A 68 3.26 4.04 5.04
C ALA A 68 2.92 3.00 3.96
N ILE A 69 3.96 2.33 3.45
CA ILE A 69 3.85 1.21 2.52
C ILE A 69 4.51 0.01 3.17
N THR A 70 3.84 -1.13 3.07
CA THR A 70 4.41 -2.40 3.49
C THR A 70 4.27 -3.43 2.38
N ALA A 71 5.26 -4.33 2.27
CA ALA A 71 5.18 -5.56 1.50
C ALA A 71 5.50 -6.73 2.42
N TYR A 72 4.58 -7.68 2.50
CA TYR A 72 4.64 -8.79 3.44
C TYR A 72 4.30 -10.12 2.76
N ASP A 73 5.09 -11.15 3.06
CA ASP A 73 4.89 -12.52 2.61
C ASP A 73 4.40 -13.38 3.80
N PRO A 74 3.11 -13.73 3.85
CA PRO A 74 2.56 -14.58 4.91
C PRO A 74 2.91 -16.06 4.73
N ASP A 75 3.39 -16.47 3.56
CA ASP A 75 3.63 -17.86 3.20
C ASP A 75 5.08 -18.30 3.47
N ALA A 76 5.95 -17.36 3.84
CA ALA A 76 7.34 -17.66 4.17
C ALA A 76 7.44 -18.66 5.34
N PRO A 77 8.33 -19.68 5.25
CA PRO A 77 8.42 -20.76 6.25
C PRO A 77 9.15 -20.34 7.54
N THR A 78 8.81 -19.17 8.09
CA THR A 78 9.44 -18.61 9.31
C THR A 78 8.55 -18.66 10.55
N GLY A 79 7.27 -19.06 10.38
CA GLY A 79 6.25 -19.03 11.42
C GLY A 79 5.65 -17.65 11.68
N SER A 80 6.28 -16.57 11.25
CA SER A 80 5.81 -15.18 11.38
C SER A 80 5.69 -14.44 10.04
N GLY A 81 5.87 -15.15 8.91
CA GLY A 81 5.96 -14.53 7.59
C GLY A 81 7.29 -13.79 7.38
N PHE A 82 7.35 -12.93 6.37
CA PHE A 82 8.57 -12.23 5.99
C PHE A 82 8.26 -10.83 5.47
N TRP A 83 8.92 -9.82 6.05
CA TRP A 83 8.77 -8.43 5.62
C TRP A 83 9.75 -8.09 4.51
N HIS A 84 9.20 -7.69 3.38
CA HIS A 84 9.93 -7.35 2.16
C HIS A 84 10.12 -5.84 1.97
N TRP A 85 9.26 -5.03 2.59
CA TRP A 85 9.34 -3.57 2.54
C TRP A 85 8.58 -2.94 3.69
N ILE A 86 9.19 -1.91 4.30
CA ILE A 86 8.55 -1.07 5.31
C ILE A 86 9.04 0.35 5.05
N ALA A 87 8.20 1.16 4.39
CA ALA A 87 8.45 2.57 4.13
C ALA A 87 7.39 3.40 4.88
N PHE A 88 7.77 4.51 5.46
CA PHE A 88 6.89 5.33 6.28
C PHE A 88 7.26 6.82 6.21
N ASP A 89 6.47 7.67 6.89
CA ASP A 89 6.61 9.13 6.83
C ASP A 89 6.53 9.72 5.42
N ILE A 90 5.87 9.02 4.49
CA ILE A 90 5.64 9.48 3.13
C ILE A 90 4.62 10.61 3.18
N PRO A 91 4.93 11.82 2.67
CA PRO A 91 4.04 12.98 2.78
C PRO A 91 2.65 12.74 2.16
N ALA A 92 1.61 13.34 2.76
CA ALA A 92 0.23 13.24 2.26
C ALA A 92 0.02 13.78 0.84
N SER A 93 0.95 14.59 0.32
CA SER A 93 0.94 15.08 -1.07
C SER A 93 1.36 14.03 -2.10
N VAL A 94 1.94 12.91 -1.65
CA VAL A 94 2.36 11.79 -2.51
C VAL A 94 1.19 10.84 -2.68
N ASN A 95 0.87 10.46 -3.90
CA ASN A 95 -0.16 9.47 -4.23
C ASN A 95 0.34 8.42 -5.24
N GLU A 96 1.60 8.50 -5.63
CA GLU A 96 2.25 7.55 -6.54
C GLU A 96 3.72 7.37 -6.15
N LEU A 97 4.19 6.13 -6.18
CA LEU A 97 5.60 5.75 -6.09
C LEU A 97 6.02 5.18 -7.45
N PRO A 98 6.99 5.76 -8.14
CA PRO A 98 7.54 5.18 -9.36
C PRO A 98 8.27 3.86 -9.06
N ARG A 99 8.44 3.03 -10.08
CA ARG A 99 9.26 1.82 -9.98
C ARG A 99 10.68 2.16 -9.50
N GLY A 100 11.20 1.37 -8.56
CA GLY A 100 12.55 1.57 -8.01
C GLY A 100 12.71 2.90 -7.27
N VAL A 101 11.65 3.38 -6.64
CA VAL A 101 11.63 4.67 -5.94
C VAL A 101 12.68 4.74 -4.83
N ASP A 102 13.27 5.92 -4.69
CA ASP A 102 14.06 6.30 -3.51
C ASP A 102 13.13 7.08 -2.55
N ILE A 103 12.67 6.42 -1.51
CA ILE A 103 11.73 6.96 -0.52
C ILE A 103 12.30 8.20 0.18
N SER A 104 13.62 8.25 0.39
CA SER A 104 14.27 9.38 1.06
C SER A 104 14.13 10.70 0.27
N LYS A 105 14.11 10.62 -1.07
CA LYS A 105 13.91 11.79 -1.95
C LYS A 105 12.49 12.35 -1.87
N LEU A 106 11.54 11.57 -1.37
CA LEU A 106 10.17 12.01 -1.12
C LEU A 106 9.98 12.57 0.30
N GLY A 107 11.03 12.51 1.14
CA GLY A 107 10.96 12.91 2.54
C GLY A 107 10.48 11.82 3.50
N GLY A 108 10.30 10.60 2.99
CA GLY A 108 10.00 9.41 3.77
C GLY A 108 11.24 8.71 4.31
N LYS A 109 11.01 7.63 5.03
CA LYS A 109 12.02 6.76 5.63
C LYS A 109 11.72 5.31 5.32
N GLU A 110 12.72 4.45 5.45
CA GLU A 110 12.58 3.01 5.32
C GLU A 110 13.19 2.31 6.54
N SER A 111 12.52 1.27 7.02
CA SER A 111 12.99 0.45 8.11
C SER A 111 13.79 -0.77 7.60
N ARG A 112 14.45 -1.42 8.55
CA ARG A 112 15.08 -2.72 8.34
C ARG A 112 14.00 -3.78 8.09
N ILE A 113 14.25 -4.64 7.11
CA ILE A 113 13.40 -5.76 6.70
C ILE A 113 14.05 -7.11 7.06
N ASP A 114 13.36 -8.22 6.82
CA ASP A 114 13.82 -9.55 7.25
C ASP A 114 15.02 -10.08 6.45
N TYR A 115 15.34 -9.48 5.28
CA TYR A 115 16.64 -9.67 4.62
C TYR A 115 17.84 -9.10 5.42
N GLY A 116 17.57 -8.35 6.49
CA GLY A 116 18.60 -7.68 7.27
C GLY A 116 19.11 -6.35 6.67
N THR A 117 18.52 -5.90 5.58
CA THR A 117 18.80 -4.65 4.90
C THR A 117 17.67 -3.63 5.10
N THR A 118 17.89 -2.38 4.72
CA THR A 118 16.88 -1.33 4.64
C THR A 118 16.42 -1.18 3.19
N GLY A 119 15.15 -0.84 3.00
CA GLY A 119 14.56 -0.63 1.68
C GLY A 119 13.81 -1.87 1.16
N PHE A 120 13.45 -1.83 -0.13
CA PHE A 120 12.70 -2.91 -0.77
C PHE A 120 13.59 -4.14 -0.98
N GLY A 121 13.09 -5.30 -0.56
CA GLY A 121 13.64 -6.61 -0.87
C GLY A 121 12.63 -7.41 -1.72
N GLY A 122 13.03 -7.78 -2.93
CA GLY A 122 12.17 -8.48 -3.87
C GLY A 122 11.80 -9.90 -3.46
N ALA A 123 10.93 -10.54 -4.22
CA ALA A 123 10.50 -11.92 -4.02
C ALA A 123 11.68 -12.90 -4.22
N CYS A 124 11.84 -13.85 -3.32
CA CYS A 124 12.79 -14.94 -3.44
C CYS A 124 12.31 -16.14 -2.61
N PRO A 125 11.16 -16.76 -2.98
CA PRO A 125 10.67 -17.92 -2.25
C PRO A 125 11.61 -19.11 -2.41
N PRO A 126 11.75 -19.99 -1.41
CA PRO A 126 12.53 -21.21 -1.55
C PRO A 126 11.99 -22.07 -2.69
N GLU A 127 12.86 -22.66 -3.50
CA GLU A 127 12.48 -23.43 -4.70
C GLU A 127 11.44 -24.54 -4.43
N LYS A 128 11.41 -25.09 -3.21
CA LYS A 128 10.54 -26.20 -2.82
C LYS A 128 9.19 -25.77 -2.29
N ASP A 129 9.01 -24.50 -1.98
CA ASP A 129 7.79 -23.98 -1.32
C ASP A 129 6.70 -23.57 -2.33
N GLY A 130 7.04 -23.48 -3.62
CA GLY A 130 6.13 -23.04 -4.67
C GLY A 130 5.94 -21.50 -4.68
N MET A 131 4.74 -21.05 -5.05
CA MET A 131 4.44 -19.63 -5.12
C MET A 131 4.01 -19.09 -3.75
N HIS A 132 4.57 -17.95 -3.37
CA HIS A 132 4.18 -17.18 -2.20
C HIS A 132 3.32 -15.97 -2.59
N ARG A 133 2.50 -15.50 -1.66
CA ARG A 133 1.74 -14.25 -1.79
C ARG A 133 2.56 -13.08 -1.24
N TYR A 134 2.65 -12.02 -2.01
CA TYR A 134 3.30 -10.78 -1.58
C TYR A 134 2.24 -9.69 -1.44
N GLN A 135 1.92 -9.35 -0.20
CA GLN A 135 0.84 -8.40 0.13
C GLN A 135 1.40 -7.00 0.23
N PHE A 136 1.08 -6.16 -0.75
CA PHE A 136 1.38 -4.73 -0.72
C PHE A 136 0.22 -3.98 -0.08
N THR A 137 0.52 -3.16 0.91
CA THR A 137 -0.49 -2.37 1.63
C THR A 137 -0.05 -0.93 1.73
N VAL A 138 -0.98 0.00 1.43
CA VAL A 138 -0.84 1.41 1.74
C VAL A 138 -1.63 1.72 3.02
N TRP A 139 -1.00 2.43 3.94
CA TRP A 139 -1.57 2.85 5.22
C TRP A 139 -1.71 4.36 5.23
N ALA A 140 -2.92 4.87 5.44
CA ALA A 140 -3.18 6.30 5.63
C ALA A 140 -3.11 6.64 7.12
N LEU A 141 -2.21 7.54 7.50
CA LEU A 141 -1.88 7.83 8.89
C LEU A 141 -2.33 9.25 9.29
N PRO A 142 -2.86 9.44 10.51
CA PRO A 142 -3.29 10.75 11.02
C PRO A 142 -2.15 11.63 11.57
N SER A 143 -0.91 11.14 11.52
CA SER A 143 0.30 11.85 11.96
C SER A 143 1.25 12.10 10.80
N ASP A 144 1.97 13.23 10.83
CA ASP A 144 2.97 13.58 9.80
C ASP A 144 4.20 12.68 9.89
N LYS A 145 4.58 12.29 11.11
CA LYS A 145 5.77 11.50 11.43
C LYS A 145 5.45 10.46 12.50
N LEU A 146 6.02 9.28 12.35
CA LEU A 146 5.90 8.21 13.33
C LEU A 146 6.96 8.29 14.43
N ASN A 147 8.00 9.13 14.28
CA ASN A 147 9.13 9.29 15.21
C ASN A 147 9.80 7.93 15.54
N LEU A 148 9.93 7.09 14.52
CA LEU A 148 10.67 5.84 14.59
C LEU A 148 12.14 6.09 14.20
N ASP A 149 13.06 5.43 14.92
CA ASP A 149 14.50 5.48 14.71
C ASP A 149 14.95 4.47 13.66
#